data_2d78a216fb7d6c00a65f637c9b0e2c4c
#
_entry.id   2d78a216fb7d6c00a65f637c9b0e2c4c
#
_cell.length_a   1.000
_cell.length_b   1.000
_cell.length_c   1.000
_cell.angle_alpha   90.00
_cell.angle_beta   90.00
_cell.angle_gamma   90.00
#
_symmetry.space_group_name_H-M   'P 1'
#
loop_
_entity.id
_entity.type
_entity.pdbx_description
1 polymer ?
#
loop_
_entity_poly.entity_id
_entity_poly.type
_entity_poly.pdbx_seq_one_letter_code
_entity_poly.pdbx_strand_id
1 'polypeptide(L)'
;NAGYCEVALITHGQSGRSDRARNRSGGGMPADQYTSPYGIMGTTINYAMAARKYMEMYGEDRTRQALAEIAVSTRKWANMNEKAYFYDKPMTFDDYHDSRWVSWPFHLLDCCLVTDAGAAIVVTSMEKAKDTKKGPIKILGVGEGHDHGSMLSQMPDLTRTYGRKTVPR
;
A
#
# COMPACT_ATOMS: atom_id res chain seq x y z
N ASN A 1 -1.63 -20.76 -13.77
CA ASN A 1 -1.76 -22.20 -13.99
C ASN A 1 -2.97 -22.62 -14.88
N ALA A 2 -3.72 -21.65 -15.40
CA ALA A 2 -4.86 -21.94 -16.29
C ALA A 2 -4.45 -22.29 -17.75
N GLY A 3 -3.17 -22.26 -18.07
CA GLY A 3 -2.64 -22.66 -19.38
C GLY A 3 -2.82 -21.62 -20.50
N TYR A 4 -3.20 -20.39 -20.19
CA TYR A 4 -3.39 -19.36 -21.21
C TYR A 4 -2.09 -18.87 -21.86
N CYS A 5 -0.97 -18.93 -21.15
CA CYS A 5 0.34 -18.59 -21.66
C CYS A 5 1.45 -19.36 -20.91
N GLU A 6 2.60 -19.51 -21.55
CA GLU A 6 3.77 -20.14 -20.94
C GLU A 6 4.75 -19.16 -20.32
N VAL A 7 4.72 -17.93 -20.79
CA VAL A 7 5.53 -16.81 -20.29
C VAL A 7 4.65 -15.59 -20.16
N ALA A 8 4.59 -15.00 -18.98
CA ALA A 8 3.89 -13.76 -18.72
C ALA A 8 4.87 -12.65 -18.36
N LEU A 9 4.78 -11.52 -19.06
CA LEU A 9 5.50 -10.30 -18.71
C LEU A 9 4.52 -9.35 -18.03
N ILE A 10 4.79 -9.02 -16.78
CA ILE A 10 4.02 -8.08 -15.97
C ILE A 10 4.84 -6.79 -15.87
N THR A 11 4.28 -5.69 -16.37
CA THR A 11 4.93 -4.38 -16.32
C THR A 11 4.06 -3.38 -15.59
N HIS A 12 4.70 -2.49 -14.85
CA HIS A 12 4.07 -1.32 -14.24
C HIS A 12 4.99 -0.12 -14.43
N GLY A 13 4.41 1.03 -14.77
CA GLY A 13 5.13 2.30 -14.84
C GLY A 13 4.21 3.44 -14.41
N GLN A 14 4.74 4.35 -13.61
CA GLN A 14 4.01 5.52 -13.15
C GLN A 14 4.92 6.72 -13.02
N SER A 15 4.46 7.88 -13.50
CA SER A 15 5.13 9.18 -13.43
C SER A 15 4.46 10.12 -12.42
N GLY A 16 4.19 9.59 -11.21
CA GLY A 16 3.42 10.29 -10.19
C GLY A 16 4.03 11.61 -9.73
N ARG A 17 5.36 11.72 -9.76
CA ARG A 17 6.08 12.94 -9.38
C ARG A 17 6.16 13.95 -10.53
N SER A 18 6.48 13.50 -11.74
CA SER A 18 6.64 14.35 -12.92
C SER A 18 5.29 14.83 -13.47
N ASP A 19 4.27 13.99 -13.43
CA ASP A 19 2.94 14.29 -13.95
C ASP A 19 1.90 14.43 -12.83
N ARG A 20 2.05 15.50 -12.05
CA ARG A 20 1.12 15.81 -10.93
C ARG A 20 -0.33 16.01 -11.36
N ALA A 21 -0.60 16.33 -12.61
CA ALA A 21 -1.95 16.59 -13.11
C ALA A 21 -2.78 15.29 -13.25
N ARG A 22 -2.13 14.15 -13.52
CA ARG A 22 -2.79 12.86 -13.68
C ARG A 22 -3.15 12.18 -12.36
N ASN A 23 -2.51 12.55 -11.26
CA ASN A 23 -2.82 11.98 -9.92
C ASN A 23 -4.13 12.51 -9.30
N ARG A 24 -4.92 13.25 -10.03
CA ARG A 24 -6.32 13.55 -9.69
C ARG A 24 -7.23 12.40 -10.15
N SER A 25 -6.97 11.19 -9.72
CA SER A 25 -7.95 10.11 -9.82
C SER A 25 -9.09 10.38 -8.85
N GLY A 26 -9.90 11.34 -9.19
CA GLY A 26 -11.19 11.49 -8.58
C GLY A 26 -12.12 10.50 -9.27
N GLY A 27 -12.73 9.63 -8.50
CA GLY A 27 -13.98 8.96 -8.71
C GLY A 27 -14.23 8.35 -10.09
N GLY A 28 -14.67 7.18 -10.12
CA GLY A 28 -15.14 6.46 -11.29
C GLY A 28 -16.05 5.30 -10.88
N MET A 29 -16.09 5.00 -9.60
CA MET A 29 -16.96 3.96 -9.08
C MET A 29 -18.33 4.54 -8.73
N PRO A 30 -19.44 3.84 -9.00
CA PRO A 30 -20.78 4.30 -8.62
C PRO A 30 -20.92 4.68 -7.14
N ALA A 31 -20.13 4.06 -6.26
CA ALA A 31 -20.13 4.36 -4.83
C ALA A 31 -19.53 5.75 -4.51
N ASP A 32 -18.70 6.31 -5.36
CA ASP A 32 -18.02 7.58 -5.12
C ASP A 32 -19.00 8.76 -5.08
N GLN A 33 -20.15 8.66 -5.75
CA GLN A 33 -21.21 9.66 -5.69
C GLN A 33 -21.75 9.90 -4.26
N TYR A 34 -21.62 8.91 -3.36
CA TYR A 34 -22.05 9.01 -1.97
C TYR A 34 -20.95 9.50 -1.03
N THR A 35 -19.69 9.37 -1.42
CA THR A 35 -18.53 9.72 -0.59
C THR A 35 -17.89 11.04 -1.00
N SER A 36 -17.91 11.37 -2.30
CA SER A 36 -17.32 12.61 -2.84
C SER A 36 -17.88 13.90 -2.24
N PRO A 37 -19.20 14.02 -1.96
CA PRO A 37 -19.74 15.22 -1.32
C PRO A 37 -19.16 15.52 0.07
N TYR A 38 -18.64 14.49 0.75
CA TYR A 38 -17.98 14.61 2.05
C TYR A 38 -16.47 14.81 1.93
N GLY A 39 -15.95 14.99 0.72
CA GLY A 39 -14.52 15.16 0.48
C GLY A 39 -13.71 13.88 0.63
N ILE A 40 -14.34 12.72 0.72
CA ILE A 40 -13.67 11.42 0.85
C ILE A 40 -13.16 11.02 -0.52
N MET A 41 -11.97 11.47 -0.86
CA MET A 41 -11.30 11.18 -2.12
C MET A 41 -9.86 10.72 -1.88
N GLY A 42 -9.47 9.63 -2.53
CA GLY A 42 -8.11 9.12 -2.50
C GLY A 42 -7.80 8.16 -1.34
N THR A 43 -6.65 7.56 -1.45
CA THR A 43 -6.24 6.43 -0.62
C THR A 43 -6.08 6.79 0.85
N THR A 44 -5.42 7.91 1.15
CA THR A 44 -5.10 8.31 2.54
C THR A 44 -6.35 8.48 3.39
N ILE A 45 -7.39 9.12 2.86
CA ILE A 45 -8.64 9.35 3.59
C ILE A 45 -9.37 8.03 3.84
N ASN A 46 -9.41 7.14 2.86
CA ASN A 46 -10.02 5.83 3.02
C ASN A 46 -9.34 5.01 4.13
N TYR A 47 -8.02 4.99 4.17
CA TYR A 47 -7.29 4.33 5.25
C TYR A 47 -7.42 5.05 6.59
N ALA A 48 -7.57 6.37 6.60
CA ALA A 48 -7.83 7.13 7.83
C ALA A 48 -9.17 6.72 8.48
N MET A 49 -10.20 6.42 7.70
CA MET A 49 -11.47 5.88 8.22
C MET A 49 -11.25 4.52 8.89
N ALA A 50 -10.46 3.63 8.27
CA ALA A 50 -10.12 2.35 8.88
C ALA A 50 -9.30 2.51 10.16
N ALA A 51 -8.31 3.40 10.16
CA ALA A 51 -7.51 3.72 11.34
C ALA A 51 -8.37 4.30 12.47
N ARG A 52 -9.33 5.18 12.16
CA ARG A 52 -10.30 5.70 13.12
C ARG A 52 -11.12 4.59 13.76
N LYS A 53 -11.62 3.65 12.96
CA LYS A 53 -12.36 2.50 13.49
C LYS A 53 -11.48 1.63 14.38
N TYR A 54 -10.22 1.45 14.01
CA TYR A 54 -9.26 0.72 14.82
C TYR A 54 -8.98 1.42 16.17
N MET A 55 -8.87 2.76 16.17
CA MET A 55 -8.70 3.56 17.39
C MET A 55 -9.91 3.43 18.35
N GLU A 56 -11.12 3.42 17.80
CA GLU A 56 -12.34 3.19 18.58
C GLU A 56 -12.33 1.83 19.30
N MET A 57 -11.79 0.80 18.63
CA MET A 57 -11.75 -0.56 19.18
C MET A 57 -10.59 -0.79 20.17
N TYR A 58 -9.44 -0.16 19.95
CA TYR A 58 -8.20 -0.49 20.66
C TYR A 58 -7.57 0.67 21.42
N GLY A 59 -8.17 1.85 21.36
CA GLY A 59 -7.69 3.07 21.98
C GLY A 59 -6.85 3.95 21.04
N GLU A 60 -6.98 5.26 21.23
CA GLU A 60 -6.31 6.28 20.42
C GLU A 60 -4.81 6.26 20.64
N ASP A 61 -4.36 6.38 21.89
CA ASP A 61 -2.93 6.47 22.22
C ASP A 61 -2.15 5.25 21.73
N ARG A 62 -2.71 4.06 21.96
CA ARG A 62 -2.10 2.80 21.50
C ARG A 62 -1.97 2.77 19.98
N THR A 63 -2.99 3.23 19.26
CA THR A 63 -2.96 3.22 17.80
C THR A 63 -1.96 4.24 17.26
N ARG A 64 -1.92 5.44 17.83
CA ARG A 64 -0.95 6.47 17.44
C ARG A 64 0.48 6.05 17.72
N GLN A 65 0.73 5.42 18.85
CA GLN A 65 2.05 4.85 19.16
C GLN A 65 2.43 3.77 18.14
N ALA A 66 1.51 2.88 17.78
CA ALA A 66 1.78 1.83 16.80
C ALA A 66 2.09 2.41 15.40
N LEU A 67 1.40 3.46 14.97
CA LEU A 67 1.70 4.15 13.71
C LEU A 67 3.10 4.77 13.74
N ALA A 68 3.46 5.45 14.82
CA ALA A 68 4.79 6.01 15.02
C ALA A 68 5.89 4.94 14.96
N GLU A 69 5.69 3.81 15.65
CA GLU A 69 6.62 2.66 15.62
C GLU A 69 6.83 2.11 14.21
N ILE A 70 5.74 1.97 13.43
CA ILE A 70 5.82 1.52 12.04
C ILE A 70 6.62 2.51 11.20
N ALA A 71 6.34 3.81 11.31
CA ALA A 71 7.02 4.84 10.54
C ALA A 71 8.53 4.92 10.88
N VAL A 72 8.86 4.95 12.18
CA VAL A 72 10.26 5.04 12.65
C VAL A 72 11.04 3.77 12.28
N SER A 73 10.46 2.58 12.47
CA SER A 73 11.13 1.32 12.12
C SER A 73 11.36 1.23 10.61
N THR A 74 10.39 1.63 9.80
CA THR A 74 10.53 1.68 8.34
C THR A 74 11.64 2.63 7.92
N ARG A 75 11.76 3.80 8.58
CA ARG A 75 12.85 4.75 8.34
C ARG A 75 14.20 4.16 8.70
N LYS A 76 14.33 3.41 9.80
CA LYS A 76 15.57 2.71 10.15
C LYS A 76 16.01 1.74 9.06
N TRP A 77 15.08 1.00 8.46
CA TRP A 77 15.37 0.14 7.32
C TRP A 77 15.84 0.93 6.09
N ALA A 78 15.20 2.08 5.81
CA ALA A 78 15.64 2.96 4.73
C ALA A 78 17.07 3.49 4.95
N ASN A 79 17.42 3.83 6.19
CA ASN A 79 18.76 4.29 6.54
C ASN A 79 19.86 3.22 6.39
N MET A 80 19.49 1.95 6.27
CA MET A 80 20.41 0.83 6.00
C MET A 80 20.58 0.53 4.51
N ASN A 81 19.82 1.19 3.64
CA ASN A 81 19.84 0.97 2.20
C ASN A 81 20.33 2.22 1.46
N GLU A 82 21.57 2.19 0.98
CA GLU A 82 22.21 3.30 0.26
C GLU A 82 21.42 3.80 -0.96
N LYS A 83 20.56 2.96 -1.54
CA LYS A 83 19.69 3.31 -2.67
C LYS A 83 18.37 3.94 -2.26
N ALA A 84 18.05 3.96 -0.97
CA ALA A 84 16.82 4.55 -0.49
C ALA A 84 16.88 6.08 -0.48
N TYR A 85 15.77 6.72 -0.87
CA TYR A 85 15.67 8.18 -0.87
C TYR A 85 15.94 8.80 0.52
N PHE A 86 15.67 8.06 1.59
CA PHE A 86 15.87 8.50 2.97
C PHE A 86 17.08 7.85 3.65
N TYR A 87 18.06 7.34 2.89
CA TYR A 87 19.24 6.70 3.44
C TYR A 87 19.96 7.54 4.51
N ASP A 88 20.17 8.82 4.23
CA ASP A 88 20.88 9.78 5.06
C ASP A 88 19.99 10.64 5.98
N LYS A 89 18.71 10.32 6.10
CA LYS A 89 17.71 11.10 6.82
C LYS A 89 17.04 10.27 7.92
N PRO A 90 17.70 10.10 9.08
CA PRO A 90 17.09 9.41 10.21
C PRO A 90 15.83 10.14 10.68
N MET A 91 15.00 9.44 11.43
CA MET A 91 13.76 9.96 11.98
C MET A 91 13.57 9.48 13.41
N THR A 92 13.26 10.41 14.30
CA THR A 92 12.88 10.15 15.69
C THR A 92 11.35 10.07 15.85
N PHE A 93 10.90 9.69 17.02
CA PHE A 93 9.47 9.76 17.37
C PHE A 93 8.98 11.20 17.43
N ASP A 94 9.80 12.14 17.90
CA ASP A 94 9.46 13.56 17.96
C ASP A 94 9.28 14.12 16.54
N ASP A 95 10.20 13.82 15.61
CA ASP A 95 10.05 14.20 14.19
C ASP A 95 8.74 13.68 13.61
N TYR A 96 8.34 12.46 13.97
CA TYR A 96 7.07 11.89 13.51
C TYR A 96 5.90 12.67 14.07
N HIS A 97 5.84 12.91 15.37
CA HIS A 97 4.72 13.58 16.04
C HIS A 97 4.60 15.05 15.66
N ASP A 98 5.70 15.73 15.36
CA ASP A 98 5.75 17.13 14.94
C ASP A 98 5.41 17.28 13.45
N SER A 99 5.37 16.19 12.68
CA SER A 99 5.05 16.26 11.28
C SER A 99 3.58 16.62 11.04
N ARG A 100 3.31 17.37 9.95
CA ARG A 100 1.97 17.84 9.65
C ARG A 100 0.97 16.70 9.44
N TRP A 101 -0.27 16.94 9.80
CA TRP A 101 -1.39 16.04 9.46
C TRP A 101 -1.69 16.08 7.96
N VAL A 102 -1.95 14.90 7.40
CA VAL A 102 -2.47 14.74 6.04
C VAL A 102 -3.95 14.40 6.08
N SER A 103 -4.32 13.41 6.85
CA SER A 103 -5.70 13.02 7.14
C SER A 103 -5.70 12.27 8.47
N TRP A 104 -6.19 12.93 9.51
CA TRP A 104 -6.14 12.38 10.86
C TRP A 104 -6.68 10.93 10.92
N PRO A 105 -5.99 9.96 11.51
CA PRO A 105 -4.82 10.07 12.37
C PRO A 105 -3.47 9.97 11.65
N PHE A 106 -3.39 10.13 10.33
CA PHE A 106 -2.14 10.02 9.59
C PHE A 106 -1.39 11.34 9.46
N HIS A 107 -0.13 11.30 9.85
CA HIS A 107 0.86 12.32 9.58
C HIS A 107 1.45 12.20 8.16
N LEU A 108 2.21 13.22 7.74
CA LEU A 108 2.94 13.17 6.48
C LEU A 108 3.90 11.97 6.42
N LEU A 109 4.49 11.61 7.54
CA LEU A 109 5.48 10.54 7.63
C LEU A 109 4.87 9.13 7.66
N ASP A 110 3.55 9.01 7.73
CA ASP A 110 2.80 7.78 7.45
C ASP A 110 2.59 7.54 5.95
N CYS A 111 2.74 8.58 5.14
CA CYS A 111 2.44 8.53 3.72
C CYS A 111 3.66 8.15 2.90
N CYS A 112 3.45 7.32 1.87
CA CYS A 112 4.53 7.00 0.93
C CYS A 112 4.95 8.23 0.12
N LEU A 113 6.17 8.19 -0.40
CA LEU A 113 6.66 9.18 -1.35
C LEU A 113 5.89 9.11 -2.67
N VAL A 114 5.68 10.27 -3.26
CA VAL A 114 5.25 10.37 -4.66
C VAL A 114 6.50 10.30 -5.53
N THR A 115 6.66 9.23 -6.28
CA THR A 115 7.84 8.95 -7.11
C THR A 115 7.45 8.62 -8.54
N ASP A 116 8.44 8.72 -9.43
CA ASP A 116 8.38 8.12 -10.76
C ASP A 116 9.09 6.78 -10.68
N ALA A 117 8.46 5.72 -11.12
CA ALA A 117 9.02 4.39 -11.06
C ALA A 117 8.48 3.48 -12.16
N GLY A 118 9.27 2.49 -12.54
CA GLY A 118 8.86 1.41 -13.43
C GLY A 118 9.44 0.09 -12.96
N ALA A 119 8.69 -0.98 -13.17
CA ALA A 119 9.12 -2.34 -12.87
C ALA A 119 8.62 -3.32 -13.92
N ALA A 120 9.32 -4.41 -14.09
CA ALA A 120 8.92 -5.52 -14.94
C ALA A 120 9.27 -6.85 -14.27
N ILE A 121 8.33 -7.78 -14.29
CA ILE A 121 8.51 -9.14 -13.74
C ILE A 121 8.14 -10.14 -14.84
N VAL A 122 9.01 -11.12 -15.05
CA VAL A 122 8.73 -12.25 -15.94
C VAL A 122 8.35 -13.46 -15.10
N VAL A 123 7.19 -14.01 -15.35
CA VAL A 123 6.69 -15.25 -14.74
C VAL A 123 6.67 -16.34 -15.80
N THR A 124 7.28 -17.48 -15.51
CA THR A 124 7.36 -18.63 -16.43
C THR A 124 7.43 -19.96 -15.66
N SER A 125 7.40 -21.08 -16.37
CA SER A 125 7.63 -22.39 -15.76
C SER A 125 9.04 -22.52 -15.20
N MET A 126 9.22 -23.34 -14.17
CA MET A 126 10.57 -23.63 -13.62
C MET A 126 11.51 -24.26 -14.64
N GLU A 127 10.98 -24.99 -15.61
CA GLU A 127 11.76 -25.56 -16.69
C GLU A 127 12.43 -24.49 -17.55
N LYS A 128 11.66 -23.50 -18.03
CA LYS A 128 12.17 -22.37 -18.80
C LYS A 128 13.03 -21.40 -17.95
N ALA A 129 12.75 -21.30 -16.66
CA ALA A 129 13.48 -20.42 -15.77
C ALA A 129 14.92 -20.87 -15.51
N LYS A 130 15.28 -22.15 -15.74
CA LYS A 130 16.66 -22.67 -15.59
C LYS A 130 17.66 -21.96 -16.48
N ASP A 131 17.23 -21.50 -17.65
CA ASP A 131 18.09 -20.87 -18.66
C ASP A 131 18.25 -19.37 -18.46
N THR A 132 17.69 -18.81 -17.37
CA THR A 132 17.81 -17.38 -17.07
C THR A 132 19.17 -17.04 -16.46
N LYS A 133 19.70 -15.81 -16.75
CA LYS A 133 20.98 -15.33 -16.22
C LYS A 133 21.05 -15.27 -14.69
N LYS A 134 19.91 -15.12 -14.02
CA LYS A 134 19.79 -15.10 -12.56
C LYS A 134 18.98 -16.33 -12.14
N GLY A 135 19.35 -16.95 -11.04
CA GLY A 135 18.57 -18.05 -10.47
C GLY A 135 17.10 -17.68 -10.29
N PRO A 136 16.17 -18.58 -10.62
CA PRO A 136 14.75 -18.31 -10.52
C PRO A 136 14.29 -18.22 -9.06
N ILE A 137 13.30 -17.37 -8.79
CA ILE A 137 12.57 -17.33 -7.52
C ILE A 137 11.32 -18.17 -7.68
N LYS A 138 11.21 -19.24 -6.89
CA LYS A 138 10.07 -20.15 -6.95
C LYS A 138 8.86 -19.55 -6.20
N ILE A 139 7.71 -19.48 -6.89
CA ILE A 139 6.43 -19.17 -6.26
C ILE A 139 5.91 -20.45 -5.61
N LEU A 140 5.78 -20.46 -4.27
CA LEU A 140 5.35 -21.63 -3.51
C LEU A 140 3.83 -21.76 -3.41
N GLY A 141 3.12 -20.66 -3.51
CA GLY A 141 1.66 -20.65 -3.41
C GLY A 141 1.08 -19.31 -3.85
N VAL A 142 -0.17 -19.33 -4.24
CA VAL A 142 -0.96 -18.14 -4.61
C VAL A 142 -2.34 -18.29 -3.99
N GLY A 143 -2.85 -17.21 -3.44
CA GLY A 143 -4.22 -17.16 -2.93
C GLY A 143 -4.84 -15.80 -3.22
N GLU A 144 -6.12 -15.77 -3.49
CA GLU A 144 -6.89 -14.57 -3.79
C GLU A 144 -8.25 -14.63 -3.08
N GLY A 145 -8.70 -13.49 -2.57
CA GLY A 145 -10.00 -13.39 -1.91
C GLY A 145 -10.57 -11.98 -2.08
N HIS A 146 -11.82 -11.92 -2.49
CA HIS A 146 -12.59 -10.69 -2.70
C HIS A 146 -13.93 -10.80 -1.98
N ASP A 147 -14.29 -9.78 -1.22
CA ASP A 147 -15.57 -9.71 -0.50
C ASP A 147 -16.27 -8.36 -0.62
N HIS A 148 -15.61 -7.38 -1.20
CA HIS A 148 -16.16 -6.04 -1.38
C HIS A 148 -15.54 -5.33 -2.59
N GLY A 149 -16.31 -4.44 -3.20
CA GLY A 149 -15.83 -3.60 -4.32
C GLY A 149 -15.34 -2.22 -3.89
N SER A 150 -15.81 -1.74 -2.74
CA SER A 150 -15.41 -0.44 -2.19
C SER A 150 -15.16 -0.55 -0.69
N MET A 151 -14.06 0.04 -0.23
CA MET A 151 -13.64 -0.01 1.17
C MET A 151 -14.69 0.59 2.12
N LEU A 152 -15.23 1.76 1.80
CA LEU A 152 -16.12 2.47 2.72
C LEU A 152 -17.58 2.01 2.65
N SER A 153 -18.08 1.70 1.46
CA SER A 153 -19.50 1.44 1.25
C SER A 153 -19.88 -0.03 1.33
N GLN A 154 -18.93 -0.94 1.19
CA GLN A 154 -19.23 -2.37 1.05
C GLN A 154 -18.43 -3.25 2.02
N MET A 155 -17.43 -2.71 2.68
CA MET A 155 -16.62 -3.46 3.64
C MET A 155 -17.38 -3.63 4.96
N PRO A 156 -17.71 -4.87 5.38
CA PRO A 156 -18.49 -5.09 6.61
C PRO A 156 -17.75 -4.64 7.87
N ASP A 157 -16.44 -4.72 7.86
CA ASP A 157 -15.55 -4.32 8.95
C ASP A 157 -14.30 -3.65 8.37
N LEU A 158 -14.18 -2.34 8.55
CA LEU A 158 -13.05 -1.53 8.05
C LEU A 158 -11.69 -1.95 8.61
N THR A 159 -11.66 -2.74 9.68
CA THR A 159 -10.41 -3.20 10.32
C THR A 159 -9.95 -4.57 9.85
N ARG A 160 -10.74 -5.24 9.02
CA ARG A 160 -10.47 -6.62 8.60
C ARG A 160 -10.76 -6.84 7.12
N THR A 161 -9.85 -7.50 6.44
CA THR A 161 -10.08 -8.00 5.09
C THR A 161 -10.37 -9.51 5.13
N TYR A 162 -11.36 -9.95 4.37
CA TYR A 162 -11.68 -11.38 4.24
C TYR A 162 -10.64 -12.14 3.42
N GLY A 163 -9.93 -11.47 2.54
CA GLY A 163 -8.88 -12.08 1.70
C GLY A 163 -7.88 -12.92 2.49
N ARG A 164 -7.57 -12.54 3.74
CA ARG A 164 -6.70 -13.32 4.62
C ARG A 164 -7.25 -14.69 5.03
N LYS A 165 -8.57 -14.91 4.96
CA LYS A 165 -9.20 -16.18 5.33
C LYS A 165 -9.14 -17.21 4.21
N THR A 166 -8.99 -16.75 2.98
CA THR A 166 -9.02 -17.58 1.78
C THR A 166 -7.62 -17.97 1.29
N VAL A 167 -6.59 -17.32 1.82
CA VAL A 167 -5.19 -17.69 1.54
C VAL A 167 -4.81 -18.87 2.43
N PRO A 168 -4.45 -20.05 1.87
CA PRO A 168 -3.96 -21.18 2.67
C PRO A 168 -2.71 -20.77 3.45
N ARG A 169 -2.61 -21.23 4.69
CA ARG A 169 -1.42 -21.07 5.53
C ARG A 169 -0.28 -21.94 5.03
#